data_f44b8e62ebda0cbf7cd980a992ecd2fd
#
_entry.id   f44b8e62ebda0cbf7cd980a992ecd2fd
#
_cell.length_a   1.000
_cell.length_b   1.000
_cell.length_c   1.000
_cell.angle_alpha   90.00
_cell.angle_beta   90.00
_cell.angle_gamma   90.00
#
_symmetry.space_group_name_H-M   'P 1'
#
loop_
_entity.id
_entity.type
_entity.pdbx_description
1 polymer ?
#
loop_
_entity_poly.entity_id
_entity_poly.type
_entity_poly.pdbx_seq_one_letter_code
_entity_poly.pdbx_strand_id
1 'polypeptide(L)'
;LIDKVIEAGLYAASGRGKQSPVILAVTNKELRDRIARENAKIGGFQEGFDPFYQAPVILIVIANTENNTALYDGSLALGNMMLMAHNLGLGSCWIHRAKEEFESDFGKEILRDLGIEGDYIGVGHLALGYADMEMPEIPERKPKRVYYVK
;
A
#
# COMPACT_ATOMS: atom_id res chain seq x y z
N LEU A 1 5.42 15.95 4.08
CA LEU A 1 5.97 14.61 4.34
C LEU A 1 5.32 13.57 3.43
N ILE A 2 4.00 13.54 3.32
CA ILE A 2 3.25 12.57 2.49
C ILE A 2 3.76 12.61 1.05
N ASP A 3 3.90 13.79 0.46
CA ASP A 3 4.35 13.96 -0.93
C ASP A 3 5.75 13.37 -1.18
N LYS A 4 6.66 13.47 -0.21
CA LYS A 4 7.99 12.84 -0.30
C LYS A 4 7.92 11.31 -0.29
N VAL A 5 7.01 10.76 0.50
CA VAL A 5 6.76 9.31 0.54
C VAL A 5 6.20 8.85 -0.80
N ILE A 6 5.20 9.56 -1.34
CA ILE A 6 4.59 9.28 -2.65
C ILE A 6 5.64 9.37 -3.75
N GLU A 7 6.43 10.43 -3.76
CA GLU A 7 7.50 10.64 -4.75
C GLU A 7 8.46 9.45 -4.80
N ALA A 8 8.90 8.94 -3.64
CA ALA A 8 9.76 7.76 -3.58
C ALA A 8 9.10 6.52 -4.21
N GLY A 9 7.79 6.36 -4.03
CA GLY A 9 7.01 5.31 -4.68
C GLY A 9 6.98 5.46 -6.20
N LEU A 10 6.80 6.68 -6.70
CA LEU A 10 6.76 6.97 -8.14
C LEU A 10 8.11 6.73 -8.83
N TYR A 11 9.23 6.85 -8.10
CA TYR A 11 10.57 6.55 -8.63
C TYR A 11 10.93 5.06 -8.58
N ALA A 12 10.06 4.17 -8.10
CA ALA A 12 10.32 2.75 -8.17
C ALA A 12 10.43 2.26 -9.62
N ALA A 13 11.29 1.29 -9.85
CA ALA A 13 11.42 0.68 -11.17
C ALA A 13 10.12 -0.05 -11.55
N SER A 14 9.84 -0.10 -12.85
CA SER A 14 8.70 -0.82 -13.41
C SER A 14 9.09 -1.59 -14.66
N GLY A 15 8.37 -2.66 -14.98
CA GLY A 15 8.62 -3.47 -16.16
C GLY A 15 8.59 -2.62 -17.43
N ARG A 16 9.68 -2.63 -18.20
CA ARG A 16 9.87 -1.82 -19.43
C ARG A 16 9.69 -0.30 -19.22
N GLY A 17 9.82 0.19 -18.01
CA GLY A 17 9.60 1.60 -17.70
C GLY A 17 8.15 2.06 -17.90
N LYS A 18 7.18 1.16 -17.83
CA LYS A 18 5.76 1.46 -18.10
C LYS A 18 5.08 2.28 -17.02
N GLN A 19 5.66 2.37 -15.83
CA GLN A 19 5.11 3.13 -14.69
C GLN A 19 3.64 2.78 -14.42
N SER A 20 3.35 1.47 -14.39
CA SER A 20 1.99 0.95 -14.23
C SER A 20 1.33 1.23 -12.87
N PRO A 21 2.07 1.42 -11.76
CA PRO A 21 1.45 1.73 -10.48
C PRO A 21 0.83 3.12 -10.44
N VAL A 22 -0.33 3.19 -9.80
CA VAL A 22 -1.02 4.43 -9.45
C VAL A 22 -1.18 4.45 -7.92
N ILE A 23 -0.92 5.59 -7.31
CA ILE A 23 -1.00 5.77 -5.86
C ILE A 23 -2.22 6.63 -5.53
N LEU A 24 -3.14 6.07 -4.76
CA LEU A 24 -4.29 6.80 -4.22
C LEU A 24 -3.94 7.26 -2.80
N ALA A 25 -3.84 8.56 -2.61
CA ALA A 25 -3.55 9.14 -1.30
C ALA A 25 -4.84 9.48 -0.56
N VAL A 26 -5.18 8.71 0.45
CA VAL A 26 -6.37 8.89 1.26
C VAL A 26 -6.02 9.62 2.55
N THR A 27 -6.36 10.89 2.61
CA THR A 27 -6.22 11.77 3.78
C THR A 27 -7.57 12.20 4.35
N ASN A 28 -8.66 11.97 3.60
CA ASN A 28 -10.02 12.20 4.07
C ASN A 28 -10.41 11.13 5.08
N LYS A 29 -10.76 11.57 6.30
CA LYS A 29 -11.06 10.67 7.42
C LYS A 29 -12.25 9.75 7.13
N GLU A 30 -13.30 10.26 6.52
CA GLU A 30 -14.51 9.48 6.24
C GLU A 30 -14.21 8.33 5.27
N LEU A 31 -13.53 8.63 4.16
CA LEU A 31 -13.11 7.61 3.19
C LEU A 31 -12.13 6.63 3.80
N ARG A 32 -11.16 7.13 4.59
CA ARG A 32 -10.20 6.31 5.34
C ARG A 32 -10.92 5.28 6.23
N ASP A 33 -11.92 5.71 6.98
CA ASP A 33 -12.69 4.85 7.89
C ASP A 33 -13.58 3.86 7.12
N ARG A 34 -14.12 4.25 5.96
CA ARG A 34 -14.85 3.33 5.07
C ARG A 34 -13.93 2.22 4.54
N ILE A 35 -12.73 2.58 4.07
CA ILE A 35 -11.73 1.60 3.60
C ILE A 35 -11.34 0.64 4.73
N ALA A 36 -11.13 1.15 5.93
CA ALA A 36 -10.82 0.31 7.09
C ALA A 36 -11.93 -0.71 7.38
N ARG A 37 -13.17 -0.30 7.34
CA ARG A 37 -14.33 -1.21 7.54
C ARG A 37 -14.41 -2.28 6.45
N GLU A 38 -14.25 -1.91 5.18
CA GLU A 38 -14.27 -2.87 4.07
C GLU A 38 -13.09 -3.87 4.17
N ASN A 39 -11.90 -3.38 4.49
CA ASN A 39 -10.74 -4.23 4.70
C ASN A 39 -10.95 -5.22 5.87
N ALA A 40 -11.50 -4.73 6.99
CA ALA A 40 -11.81 -5.57 8.14
C ALA A 40 -12.86 -6.64 7.81
N LYS A 41 -13.88 -6.29 7.05
CA LYS A 41 -14.93 -7.21 6.58
C LYS A 41 -14.34 -8.30 5.67
N ILE A 42 -13.52 -7.93 4.70
CA ILE A 42 -12.83 -8.88 3.82
C ILE A 42 -11.94 -9.83 4.63
N GLY A 43 -11.22 -9.29 5.62
CA GLY A 43 -10.34 -10.05 6.49
C GLY A 43 -11.05 -10.92 7.54
N GLY A 44 -12.37 -10.79 7.69
CA GLY A 44 -13.14 -11.52 8.72
C GLY A 44 -12.78 -11.09 10.14
N PHE A 45 -12.32 -9.85 10.34
CA PHE A 45 -12.00 -9.33 11.66
C PHE A 45 -13.26 -8.95 12.46
N GLN A 46 -13.10 -8.87 13.77
CA GLN A 46 -14.19 -8.45 14.67
C GLN A 46 -14.62 -7.02 14.34
N GLU A 47 -15.91 -6.75 14.56
CA GLU A 47 -16.45 -5.40 14.45
C GLU A 47 -15.68 -4.42 15.35
N GLY A 48 -15.35 -3.25 14.80
CA GLY A 48 -14.58 -2.22 15.50
C GLY A 48 -13.05 -2.38 15.41
N PHE A 49 -12.56 -3.50 14.89
CA PHE A 49 -11.12 -3.64 14.62
C PHE A 49 -10.72 -2.80 13.41
N ASP A 50 -9.67 -1.99 13.56
CA ASP A 50 -9.10 -1.18 12.50
C ASP A 50 -7.81 -1.81 11.97
N PRO A 51 -7.83 -2.43 10.76
CA PRO A 51 -6.65 -3.04 10.16
C PRO A 51 -5.51 -2.06 9.86
N PHE A 52 -5.79 -0.76 9.85
CA PHE A 52 -4.81 0.30 9.58
C PHE A 52 -4.25 0.94 10.85
N TYR A 53 -4.51 0.34 12.01
CA TYR A 53 -3.95 0.77 13.32
C TYR A 53 -4.18 2.27 13.61
N GLN A 54 -5.34 2.79 13.21
CA GLN A 54 -5.72 4.20 13.34
C GLN A 54 -4.78 5.19 12.64
N ALA A 55 -3.93 4.73 11.75
CA ALA A 55 -3.09 5.60 10.95
C ALA A 55 -3.97 6.63 10.19
N PRO A 56 -3.59 7.92 10.22
CA PRO A 56 -4.42 8.98 9.64
C PRO A 56 -4.39 8.99 8.10
N VAL A 57 -3.39 8.39 7.50
CA VAL A 57 -3.19 8.35 6.05
C VAL A 57 -3.09 6.91 5.57
N ILE A 58 -3.77 6.62 4.47
CA ILE A 58 -3.63 5.37 3.74
C ILE A 58 -3.17 5.71 2.32
N LEU A 59 -2.02 5.19 1.91
CA LEU A 59 -1.59 5.22 0.51
C LEU A 59 -1.92 3.87 -0.11
N ILE A 60 -2.79 3.85 -1.10
CA ILE A 60 -3.20 2.62 -1.79
C ILE A 60 -2.47 2.55 -3.11
N VAL A 61 -1.83 1.43 -3.38
CA VAL A 61 -1.21 1.16 -4.67
C VAL A 61 -2.08 0.21 -5.46
N ILE A 62 -2.47 0.66 -6.64
CA ILE A 62 -3.10 -0.14 -7.68
C ILE A 62 -2.18 -0.16 -8.89
N ALA A 63 -2.29 -1.16 -9.75
CA ALA A 63 -1.47 -1.24 -10.95
C ALA A 63 -2.28 -1.75 -12.14
N ASN A 64 -2.02 -1.18 -13.33
CA ASN A 64 -2.71 -1.54 -14.55
C ASN A 64 -2.33 -2.96 -14.99
N THR A 65 -3.33 -3.82 -15.13
CA THR A 65 -3.15 -5.26 -15.45
C THR A 65 -2.76 -5.54 -16.90
N GLU A 66 -2.78 -4.55 -17.79
CA GLU A 66 -2.21 -4.69 -19.13
C GLU A 66 -0.70 -4.97 -19.10
N ASN A 67 -0.04 -4.59 -17.99
CA ASN A 67 1.37 -4.91 -17.76
C ASN A 67 1.48 -6.19 -16.95
N ASN A 68 2.15 -7.19 -17.48
CA ASN A 68 2.34 -8.48 -16.80
C ASN A 68 3.20 -8.41 -15.54
N THR A 69 3.87 -7.29 -15.30
CA THR A 69 4.65 -7.01 -14.08
C THR A 69 3.90 -6.14 -13.07
N ALA A 70 2.62 -5.85 -13.30
CA ALA A 70 1.82 -4.91 -12.50
C ALA A 70 1.95 -5.13 -10.98
N LEU A 71 1.79 -6.37 -10.51
CA LEU A 71 1.88 -6.70 -9.09
C LEU A 71 3.28 -6.45 -8.52
N TYR A 72 4.31 -6.79 -9.28
CA TYR A 72 5.70 -6.59 -8.88
C TYR A 72 6.06 -5.11 -8.84
N ASP A 73 5.66 -4.36 -9.86
CA ASP A 73 5.88 -2.92 -9.98
C ASP A 73 5.23 -2.19 -8.79
N GLY A 74 3.98 -2.52 -8.47
CA GLY A 74 3.28 -1.96 -7.33
C GLY A 74 3.91 -2.32 -5.98
N SER A 75 4.43 -3.54 -5.85
CA SER A 75 5.14 -3.97 -4.64
C SER A 75 6.44 -3.21 -4.44
N LEU A 76 7.18 -2.92 -5.52
CA LEU A 76 8.38 -2.07 -5.46
C LEU A 76 8.03 -0.64 -5.04
N ALA A 77 6.95 -0.07 -5.57
CA ALA A 77 6.49 1.26 -5.18
C ALA A 77 6.20 1.33 -3.67
N LEU A 78 5.47 0.33 -3.13
CA LEU A 78 5.20 0.23 -1.69
C LEU A 78 6.49 0.10 -0.88
N GLY A 79 7.44 -0.73 -1.32
CA GLY A 79 8.74 -0.89 -0.67
C GLY A 79 9.51 0.43 -0.59
N ASN A 80 9.58 1.18 -1.69
CA ASN A 80 10.23 2.49 -1.71
C ASN A 80 9.55 3.48 -0.75
N MET A 81 8.20 3.50 -0.72
CA MET A 81 7.45 4.36 0.19
C MET A 81 7.72 4.01 1.66
N MET A 82 7.81 2.73 2.00
CA MET A 82 8.13 2.28 3.36
C MET A 82 9.52 2.73 3.78
N LEU A 83 10.53 2.61 2.90
CA LEU A 83 11.88 3.08 3.17
C LEU A 83 11.94 4.60 3.37
N MET A 84 11.22 5.36 2.52
CA MET A 84 11.16 6.81 2.67
C MET A 84 10.43 7.22 3.94
N ALA A 85 9.33 6.55 4.29
CA ALA A 85 8.61 6.80 5.54
C ALA A 85 9.56 6.63 6.75
N HIS A 86 10.31 5.54 6.78
CA HIS A 86 11.31 5.30 7.82
C HIS A 86 12.38 6.40 7.86
N ASN A 87 12.93 6.79 6.71
CA ASN A 87 13.92 7.85 6.62
C ASN A 87 13.41 9.21 7.13
N LEU A 88 12.10 9.45 7.02
CA LEU A 88 11.45 10.67 7.49
C LEU A 88 10.99 10.58 8.97
N GLY A 89 11.27 9.48 9.66
CA GLY A 89 10.84 9.26 11.04
C GLY A 89 9.35 8.94 11.19
N LEU A 90 8.71 8.49 10.12
CA LEU A 90 7.31 8.07 10.13
C LEU A 90 7.19 6.56 10.36
N GLY A 91 6.11 6.17 11.04
CA GLY A 91 5.66 4.79 11.10
C GLY A 91 4.91 4.41 9.83
N SER A 92 5.16 3.21 9.33
CA SER A 92 4.42 2.66 8.19
C SER A 92 4.23 1.16 8.31
N CYS A 93 3.13 0.66 7.74
CA CYS A 93 2.84 -0.76 7.71
C CYS A 93 2.15 -1.13 6.40
N TRP A 94 2.60 -2.22 5.76
CA TRP A 94 1.89 -2.83 4.65
C TRP A 94 0.61 -3.48 5.16
N ILE A 95 -0.53 -3.06 4.61
CA ILE A 95 -1.83 -3.68 4.86
C ILE A 95 -2.31 -4.37 3.60
N HIS A 96 -2.66 -5.64 3.73
CA HIS A 96 -3.03 -6.49 2.61
C HIS A 96 -4.51 -6.30 2.19
N ARG A 97 -5.01 -7.12 1.29
CA ARG A 97 -6.41 -7.19 0.82
C ARG A 97 -6.85 -6.05 -0.12
N ALA A 98 -5.92 -5.23 -0.63
CA ALA A 98 -6.26 -4.26 -1.66
C ALA A 98 -6.81 -4.92 -2.93
N LYS A 99 -6.34 -6.13 -3.25
CA LYS A 99 -6.84 -6.90 -4.39
C LYS A 99 -8.35 -7.10 -4.28
N GLU A 100 -8.80 -7.68 -3.20
CA GLU A 100 -10.21 -7.98 -2.95
C GLU A 100 -11.06 -6.71 -2.87
N GLU A 101 -10.54 -5.64 -2.27
CA GLU A 101 -11.23 -4.35 -2.21
C GLU A 101 -11.49 -3.78 -3.60
N PHE A 102 -10.50 -3.79 -4.50
CA PHE A 102 -10.62 -3.21 -5.83
C PHE A 102 -11.25 -4.16 -6.87
N GLU A 103 -11.43 -5.42 -6.54
CA GLU A 103 -12.31 -6.34 -7.27
C GLU A 103 -13.78 -6.14 -6.90
N SER A 104 -14.07 -5.57 -5.73
CA SER A 104 -15.43 -5.31 -5.25
C SER A 104 -16.04 -4.05 -5.85
N ASP A 105 -17.37 -3.92 -5.73
CA ASP A 105 -18.09 -2.71 -6.16
C ASP A 105 -17.63 -1.46 -5.42
N PHE A 106 -17.25 -1.60 -4.15
CA PHE A 106 -16.70 -0.52 -3.34
C PHE A 106 -15.44 0.09 -3.95
N GLY A 107 -14.46 -0.73 -4.30
CA GLY A 107 -13.23 -0.25 -4.92
C GLY A 107 -13.45 0.31 -6.32
N LYS A 108 -14.32 -0.30 -7.11
CA LYS A 108 -14.68 0.18 -8.45
C LYS A 108 -15.39 1.54 -8.40
N GLU A 109 -16.21 1.79 -7.38
CA GLU A 109 -16.81 3.10 -7.15
C GLU A 109 -15.75 4.17 -6.90
N ILE A 110 -14.75 3.90 -6.06
CA ILE A 110 -13.64 4.82 -5.81
C ILE A 110 -12.92 5.18 -7.11
N LEU A 111 -12.62 4.19 -7.96
CA LEU A 111 -11.95 4.44 -9.24
C LEU A 111 -12.80 5.29 -10.18
N ARG A 112 -14.11 5.04 -10.25
CA ARG A 112 -15.03 5.85 -11.05
C ARG A 112 -15.09 7.30 -10.58
N ASP A 113 -15.17 7.51 -9.27
CA ASP A 113 -15.24 8.85 -8.67
C ASP A 113 -13.95 9.65 -8.92
N LEU A 114 -12.81 8.98 -9.04
CA LEU A 114 -11.53 9.57 -9.39
C LEU A 114 -11.30 9.71 -10.90
N GLY A 115 -12.20 9.17 -11.74
CA GLY A 115 -12.04 9.20 -13.19
C GLY A 115 -10.95 8.27 -13.70
N ILE A 116 -10.58 7.24 -12.94
CA ILE A 116 -9.57 6.26 -13.32
C ILE A 116 -10.25 5.15 -14.13
N GLU A 117 -9.91 5.07 -15.40
CA GLU A 117 -10.43 4.08 -16.34
C GLU A 117 -9.39 2.98 -16.61
N GLY A 118 -9.88 1.78 -16.89
CA GLY A 118 -9.07 0.60 -17.21
C GLY A 118 -9.12 -0.46 -16.13
N ASP A 119 -8.39 -1.55 -16.36
CA ASP A 119 -8.33 -2.68 -15.45
C ASP A 119 -7.14 -2.53 -14.50
N TYR A 120 -7.43 -2.43 -13.21
CA TYR A 120 -6.44 -2.30 -12.15
C TYR A 120 -6.57 -3.41 -11.14
N ILE A 121 -5.42 -3.91 -10.68
CA ILE A 121 -5.32 -4.78 -9.52
C ILE A 121 -4.92 -3.93 -8.30
N GLY A 122 -5.59 -4.14 -7.18
CA GLY A 122 -5.11 -3.63 -5.90
C GLY A 122 -3.86 -4.40 -5.47
N VAL A 123 -2.77 -3.69 -5.20
CA VAL A 123 -1.49 -4.30 -4.80
C VAL A 123 -1.36 -4.36 -3.29
N GLY A 124 -1.60 -3.26 -2.64
CA GLY A 124 -1.52 -3.16 -1.19
C GLY A 124 -1.76 -1.73 -0.73
N HIS A 125 -1.82 -1.58 0.58
CA HIS A 125 -1.94 -0.28 1.22
C HIS A 125 -0.70 -0.02 2.08
N LEU A 126 -0.38 1.24 2.28
CA LEU A 126 0.54 1.70 3.28
C LEU A 126 -0.23 2.52 4.33
N ALA A 127 -0.40 1.97 5.53
CA ALA A 127 -0.80 2.75 6.68
C ALA A 127 0.37 3.66 7.05
N LEU A 128 0.14 4.97 7.20
CA LEU A 128 1.19 5.96 7.38
C LEU A 128 0.80 6.97 8.47
N GLY A 129 1.71 7.23 9.39
CA GLY A 129 1.54 8.19 10.47
C GLY A 129 2.78 8.32 11.34
N TYR A 130 2.67 9.07 12.42
CA TYR A 130 3.70 9.06 13.45
C TYR A 130 3.52 7.82 14.34
N ALA A 131 4.62 7.12 14.64
CA ALA A 131 4.56 5.96 15.52
C ALA A 131 4.19 6.39 16.94
N ASP A 132 3.15 5.76 17.49
CA ASP A 132 2.68 5.95 18.88
C ASP A 132 2.99 4.71 19.72
N MET A 133 4.15 4.15 19.50
CA MET A 133 4.66 2.98 20.22
C MET A 133 6.18 2.94 20.14
N GLU A 134 6.80 2.25 21.10
CA GLU A 134 8.22 1.90 20.99
C GLU A 134 8.42 0.93 19.80
N MET A 135 9.50 1.15 19.07
CA MET A 135 9.85 0.24 17.96
C MET A 135 10.13 -1.16 18.53
N PRO A 136 9.51 -2.20 17.98
CA PRO A 136 9.77 -3.57 18.41
C PRO A 136 11.22 -3.97 18.14
N GLU A 137 11.73 -4.93 18.89
CA GLU A 137 13.03 -5.51 18.59
C GLU A 137 13.08 -6.02 17.15
N ILE A 138 14.19 -5.73 16.48
CA ILE A 138 14.40 -6.20 15.11
C ILE A 138 14.64 -7.71 15.17
N PRO A 139 13.78 -8.54 14.58
CA PRO A 139 13.94 -9.97 14.60
C PRO A 139 15.21 -10.39 13.83
N GLU A 140 15.90 -11.37 14.37
CA GLU A 140 17.08 -11.93 13.72
C GLU A 140 16.76 -12.45 12.30
N ARG A 141 17.65 -12.19 11.36
CA ARG A 141 17.48 -12.69 9.99
C ARG A 141 17.76 -14.19 9.93
N LYS A 142 16.89 -14.95 9.30
CA LYS A 142 17.06 -16.38 9.11
C LYS A 142 18.36 -16.65 8.33
N PRO A 143 19.15 -17.66 8.72
CA PRO A 143 20.38 -18.03 8.00
C PRO A 143 20.06 -18.59 6.61
N LYS A 144 21.08 -18.68 5.77
CA LYS A 144 21.02 -19.30 4.44
C LYS A 144 19.97 -18.62 3.53
N ARG A 145 20.02 -17.29 3.43
CA ARG A 145 19.18 -16.50 2.52
C ARG A 145 19.98 -15.87 1.37
N VAL A 146 21.31 -16.04 1.41
CA VAL A 146 22.21 -15.55 0.36
C VAL A 146 23.14 -16.69 -0.01
N TYR A 147 23.29 -16.94 -1.29
CA TYR A 147 24.20 -17.94 -1.86
C TYR A 147 25.07 -17.25 -2.91
N TYR A 148 26.39 -17.43 -2.80
CA TYR A 148 27.34 -16.91 -3.79
C TYR A 148 27.65 -18.01 -4.80
N VAL A 149 27.34 -17.75 -6.07
CA VAL A 149 27.73 -18.61 -7.19
C VAL A 149 28.97 -17.97 -7.80
N LYS A 150 30.10 -18.68 -7.74
CA LYS A 150 31.42 -18.21 -8.23
C LYS A 150 31.81 -18.95 -9.49
#